data_bad777ba1c624d3b5f247fa6133ec057
#
_entry.id   bad777ba1c624d3b5f247fa6133ec057
#
_cell.length_a   1.000
_cell.length_b   1.000
_cell.length_c   1.000
_cell.angle_alpha   90.00
_cell.angle_beta   90.00
_cell.angle_gamma   90.00
#
_symmetry.space_group_name_H-M   'P 1'
#
loop_
_entity.id
_entity.type
_entity.pdbx_description
1 polymer ?
#
loop_
_entity_poly.entity_id
_entity_poly.type
_entity_poly.pdbx_seq_one_letter_code
_entity_poly.pdbx_strand_id
1 'polypeptide(L)'
;MAQSLLGKVLPSPLPSRASLRFSTLHQSRAKRGVMACPPQLHVSRWMTGGRSVVMTATDPSHVARGGEGVIEGKAVLAKPSLLPPEAPNKLTELYDKEGQSPWIDNLTRDWVASGHLKELIRRGVRGITSNPTIFEKAINGTDVYDQQLRDKLIREGVLQEGGMAQSHGEVERVVEGAYWEMVKQDIATAAASLEELFHESNGESESAYREYREAESHGEVERGVVEENAYREMARQDNTTAAASLGELVSLGSMPATSSGGDGFVSLEVSPKLAYDAPGTVSLARELHADLARPNLMVKIPATEPGVAAIQEMISRMKNINATLIFSLTPYGEVMEAYVAGLEDAVAAANVAADALPRVNLSFVASVASFFISRVDSAVDKRLKVCVGEGVRLWAALAQAVVAYDMFKTKFSGPRWEALEQLGARVQRPLWVSTGVKDPSYPDTIYIDALIGPHSVNTIPDATLLAFADHGEVKRTVDADVDAAYAVLDRLEAVGVDMEEVAQEVEADGVGKFAKSFDDLLAALQCKATMISDRSIN
;
A
#
# COMPACT_ATOMS: atom_id res chain seq x y z
N MET A 1 18.38 52.32 -26.01
CA MET A 1 18.05 52.74 -24.62
C MET A 1 16.98 51.81 -24.12
N ALA A 2 17.37 50.80 -23.38
CA ALA A 2 16.59 50.03 -22.43
C ALA A 2 17.43 48.79 -22.01
N GLN A 3 18.54 49.05 -21.38
CA GLN A 3 19.28 48.11 -20.55
C GLN A 3 19.13 48.57 -19.11
N SER A 4 18.89 47.67 -18.22
CA SER A 4 18.85 47.81 -16.77
C SER A 4 17.48 47.46 -16.18
N LEU A 5 17.40 46.22 -15.72
CA LEU A 5 16.75 45.74 -14.50
C LEU A 5 16.75 44.18 -14.49
N LEU A 6 17.96 43.60 -14.40
CA LEU A 6 18.15 42.23 -13.98
C LEU A 6 18.92 42.27 -12.65
N GLY A 7 18.18 42.41 -11.58
CA GLY A 7 18.67 42.22 -10.21
C GLY A 7 18.97 40.75 -9.98
N LYS A 8 20.25 40.44 -9.79
CA LYS A 8 20.75 39.13 -9.35
C LYS A 8 20.13 38.77 -8.00
N VAL A 9 19.27 37.78 -7.97
CA VAL A 9 18.98 37.03 -6.75
C VAL A 9 19.92 35.84 -6.74
N LEU A 10 20.95 35.93 -5.92
CA LEU A 10 21.81 34.79 -5.56
C LEU A 10 20.98 33.85 -4.68
N PRO A 11 21.05 32.52 -4.88
CA PRO A 11 20.45 31.59 -3.94
C PRO A 11 21.24 31.64 -2.62
N SER A 12 20.54 31.88 -1.53
CA SER A 12 21.07 31.73 -0.18
C SER A 12 21.42 30.26 0.07
N PRO A 13 22.53 29.96 0.77
CA PRO A 13 22.87 28.58 1.07
C PRO A 13 21.81 27.98 2.02
N LEU A 14 21.42 26.75 1.73
CA LEU A 14 20.60 25.92 2.58
C LEU A 14 21.14 25.93 4.01
N PRO A 15 20.31 26.11 5.04
CA PRO A 15 20.75 25.93 6.42
C PRO A 15 21.03 24.43 6.63
N SER A 16 22.28 24.15 7.01
CA SER A 16 22.72 22.89 7.56
C SER A 16 21.79 22.43 8.69
N ARG A 17 21.49 21.13 8.68
CA ARG A 17 20.92 20.35 9.78
C ARG A 17 20.71 21.14 11.08
N ALA A 18 19.60 21.83 11.19
CA ALA A 18 19.07 22.32 12.46
C ALA A 18 17.88 21.44 12.78
N SER A 19 18.18 20.41 13.57
CA SER A 19 17.23 19.68 14.39
C SER A 19 16.04 20.56 14.80
N LEU A 20 14.84 20.12 14.51
CA LEU A 20 13.67 20.45 15.29
C LEU A 20 13.95 19.95 16.73
N ARG A 21 14.65 20.76 17.48
CA ARG A 21 14.79 20.56 18.92
C ARG A 21 13.51 21.04 19.55
N PHE A 22 12.67 20.11 19.94
CA PHE A 22 11.77 20.33 21.07
C PHE A 22 12.65 20.76 22.25
N SER A 23 12.29 21.86 22.84
CA SER A 23 13.04 22.48 23.92
C SER A 23 13.17 21.52 25.09
N THR A 24 14.39 21.05 25.33
CA THR A 24 14.81 20.44 26.58
C THR A 24 14.78 21.49 27.68
N LEU A 25 13.84 21.39 28.57
CA LEU A 25 13.92 22.02 29.91
C LEU A 25 14.68 21.09 30.84
N HIS A 26 15.76 21.60 31.36
CA HIS A 26 16.81 20.95 32.13
C HIS A 26 16.39 20.65 33.56
N GLN A 27 16.74 19.42 33.97
CA GLN A 27 17.15 18.94 35.31
C GLN A 27 16.65 19.65 36.57
N SER A 28 15.88 18.92 37.36
CA SER A 28 16.17 18.88 38.81
C SER A 28 15.87 17.51 39.39
N ARG A 29 16.87 16.95 40.03
CA ARG A 29 16.86 15.76 40.86
C ARG A 29 15.80 15.88 41.96
N ALA A 30 14.82 14.98 42.08
CA ALA A 30 14.14 14.76 43.33
C ALA A 30 13.51 13.34 43.42
N LYS A 31 14.01 12.61 44.37
CA LYS A 31 13.37 11.66 45.29
C LYS A 31 12.21 10.81 44.79
N ARG A 32 12.47 9.47 44.82
CA ARG A 32 11.48 8.41 44.77
C ARG A 32 10.33 8.67 45.74
N GLY A 33 9.17 9.03 45.20
CA GLY A 33 7.91 9.02 45.89
C GLY A 33 6.96 8.13 45.05
N VAL A 34 6.36 7.14 45.70
CA VAL A 34 5.31 6.29 45.11
C VAL A 34 4.17 7.25 44.73
N MET A 35 3.98 7.50 43.45
CA MET A 35 2.84 8.25 42.95
C MET A 35 1.62 7.32 42.91
N ALA A 36 0.58 7.71 43.62
CA ALA A 36 -0.73 7.12 43.55
C ALA A 36 -1.28 7.24 42.11
N CYS A 37 -1.81 6.15 41.60
CA CYS A 37 -2.47 6.07 40.30
C CYS A 37 -3.59 7.11 40.22
N PRO A 38 -3.60 8.04 39.24
CA PRO A 38 -4.76 8.89 39.01
C PRO A 38 -5.93 8.07 38.50
N PRO A 39 -7.19 8.52 38.70
CA PRO A 39 -8.37 7.74 38.38
C PRO A 39 -8.42 7.44 36.88
N GLN A 40 -8.83 6.21 36.54
CA GLN A 40 -9.04 5.72 35.18
C GLN A 40 -9.96 6.69 34.41
N LEU A 41 -9.42 7.42 33.48
CA LEU A 41 -10.20 8.12 32.47
C LEU A 41 -10.67 7.09 31.45
N HIS A 42 -11.97 6.85 31.42
CA HIS A 42 -12.62 5.96 30.45
C HIS A 42 -12.36 6.47 29.02
N VAL A 43 -11.54 5.75 28.27
CA VAL A 43 -11.28 5.95 26.84
C VAL A 43 -12.51 5.59 25.99
N SER A 44 -13.63 5.19 26.60
CA SER A 44 -14.90 4.85 25.96
C SER A 44 -15.59 5.97 25.18
N ARG A 45 -15.02 7.19 25.16
CA ARG A 45 -15.59 8.32 24.44
C ARG A 45 -15.16 8.45 22.97
N TRP A 46 -14.14 7.70 22.61
CA TRP A 46 -13.62 7.73 21.23
C TRP A 46 -14.44 6.92 20.24
N MET A 47 -15.09 5.86 20.69
CA MET A 47 -15.66 4.85 19.80
C MET A 47 -17.16 4.71 19.82
N THR A 48 -17.86 5.34 20.75
CA THR A 48 -19.33 5.22 20.78
C THR A 48 -19.96 6.56 21.04
N GLY A 49 -20.59 7.12 20.04
CA GLY A 49 -21.64 8.13 20.23
C GLY A 49 -22.72 7.54 21.15
N GLY A 50 -22.54 7.77 22.45
CA GLY A 50 -23.54 7.68 23.50
C GLY A 50 -24.50 6.51 23.51
N ARG A 51 -24.05 5.30 23.89
CA ARG A 51 -24.88 4.30 24.60
C ARG A 51 -23.97 3.40 25.43
N SER A 52 -24.09 3.47 26.74
CA SER A 52 -23.47 2.52 27.68
C SER A 52 -24.16 1.17 27.55
N VAL A 53 -23.45 0.16 27.07
CA VAL A 53 -23.86 -1.23 27.18
C VAL A 53 -23.18 -1.81 28.41
N VAL A 54 -23.97 -2.08 29.45
CA VAL A 54 -23.54 -2.84 30.64
C VAL A 54 -23.56 -4.30 30.24
N MET A 55 -22.38 -4.92 30.06
CA MET A 55 -22.30 -6.38 29.96
C MET A 55 -22.23 -6.97 31.38
N THR A 56 -23.27 -7.70 31.73
CA THR A 56 -23.27 -8.59 32.89
C THR A 56 -22.51 -9.87 32.53
N ALA A 57 -21.49 -10.20 33.32
CA ALA A 57 -20.76 -11.45 33.21
C ALA A 57 -21.69 -12.62 33.58
N THR A 58 -21.88 -13.57 32.70
CA THR A 58 -22.45 -14.89 33.01
C THR A 58 -21.33 -15.92 33.18
N ASP A 59 -21.44 -16.65 34.26
CA ASP A 59 -20.61 -17.70 34.80
C ASP A 59 -20.35 -18.88 33.83
N PRO A 60 -19.08 -19.33 33.65
CA PRO A 60 -18.77 -20.50 32.83
C PRO A 60 -18.70 -21.77 33.65
N SER A 61 -19.81 -22.46 33.83
CA SER A 61 -19.80 -23.84 34.37
C SER A 61 -20.72 -24.75 33.54
N HIS A 62 -20.19 -25.33 32.46
CA HIS A 62 -20.60 -26.68 32.02
C HIS A 62 -19.51 -27.27 31.11
N VAL A 63 -18.66 -28.09 31.72
CA VAL A 63 -17.77 -29.04 31.03
C VAL A 63 -18.57 -30.32 30.77
N ALA A 64 -18.75 -30.68 29.52
CA ALA A 64 -19.14 -32.03 29.13
C ALA A 64 -17.96 -32.71 28.42
N ARG A 65 -17.55 -33.84 29.01
CA ARG A 65 -16.56 -34.79 28.47
C ARG A 65 -17.16 -35.60 27.33
N GLY A 66 -16.33 -35.94 26.35
CA GLY A 66 -16.56 -37.11 25.52
C GLY A 66 -15.94 -37.08 24.14
N GLY A 67 -14.98 -37.96 23.88
CA GLY A 67 -14.80 -38.62 22.60
C GLY A 67 -13.57 -38.24 21.78
N GLU A 68 -12.49 -39.01 21.95
CA GLU A 68 -11.38 -39.13 21.00
C GLU A 68 -11.89 -39.63 19.64
N GLY A 69 -11.52 -38.94 18.57
CA GLY A 69 -11.68 -39.38 17.20
C GLY A 69 -10.68 -38.65 16.34
N VAL A 70 -9.52 -39.28 16.10
CA VAL A 70 -8.55 -38.82 15.09
C VAL A 70 -9.20 -39.00 13.73
N ILE A 71 -9.46 -37.91 13.06
CA ILE A 71 -9.74 -37.88 11.61
C ILE A 71 -8.70 -36.98 10.94
N GLU A 72 -7.73 -37.61 10.30
CA GLU A 72 -6.93 -36.96 9.27
C GLU A 72 -7.86 -36.48 8.13
N GLY A 73 -8.25 -35.23 8.18
CA GLY A 73 -8.97 -34.56 7.11
C GLY A 73 -8.05 -33.51 6.49
N LYS A 74 -7.63 -33.72 5.24
CA LYS A 74 -7.12 -32.65 4.39
C LYS A 74 -8.03 -31.44 4.58
N ALA A 75 -7.49 -30.33 5.04
CA ALA A 75 -8.21 -29.06 5.10
C ALA A 75 -8.54 -28.65 3.66
N VAL A 76 -9.74 -28.99 3.22
CA VAL A 76 -10.37 -28.37 2.06
C VAL A 76 -10.56 -26.92 2.49
N LEU A 77 -9.78 -26.01 1.89
CA LEU A 77 -10.01 -24.58 2.00
C LEU A 77 -11.48 -24.34 1.65
N ALA A 78 -12.27 -24.02 2.66
CA ALA A 78 -13.67 -23.68 2.47
C ALA A 78 -13.72 -22.53 1.46
N LYS A 79 -14.49 -22.71 0.37
CA LYS A 79 -14.77 -21.60 -0.55
C LYS A 79 -15.26 -20.43 0.30
N PRO A 80 -14.66 -19.23 0.17
CA PRO A 80 -15.12 -18.09 0.93
C PRO A 80 -16.61 -17.91 0.65
N SER A 81 -17.41 -17.90 1.72
CA SER A 81 -18.84 -17.64 1.61
C SER A 81 -18.99 -16.23 1.03
N LEU A 82 -19.56 -16.14 -0.16
CA LEU A 82 -19.93 -14.88 -0.77
C LEU A 82 -20.74 -14.07 0.24
N LEU A 83 -20.45 -12.78 0.37
CA LEU A 83 -21.27 -11.85 1.15
C LEU A 83 -22.76 -11.98 0.73
N PRO A 84 -23.73 -11.94 1.66
CA PRO A 84 -25.13 -12.07 1.32
C PRO A 84 -25.55 -11.03 0.25
N PRO A 85 -26.35 -11.40 -0.75
CA PRO A 85 -26.68 -10.50 -1.86
C PRO A 85 -27.54 -9.28 -1.47
N GLU A 86 -28.13 -9.27 -0.29
CA GLU A 86 -29.15 -8.27 0.13
C GLU A 86 -28.70 -7.33 1.25
N ALA A 87 -27.45 -7.41 1.74
CA ALA A 87 -26.97 -6.48 2.75
C ALA A 87 -26.69 -5.09 2.13
N PRO A 88 -26.95 -3.98 2.86
CA PRO A 88 -26.46 -2.66 2.45
C PRO A 88 -24.98 -2.77 2.11
N ASN A 89 -24.60 -2.27 0.94
CA ASN A 89 -23.21 -2.42 0.49
C ASN A 89 -22.32 -1.38 1.18
N LYS A 90 -21.88 -1.69 2.40
CA LYS A 90 -21.09 -0.77 3.22
C LYS A 90 -19.77 -0.36 2.57
N LEU A 91 -19.19 -1.20 1.67
CA LEU A 91 -17.96 -0.82 0.95
C LEU A 91 -18.24 0.28 -0.07
N THR A 92 -19.36 0.20 -0.80
CA THR A 92 -19.81 1.29 -1.68
C THR A 92 -20.17 2.53 -0.87
N GLU A 93 -20.92 2.36 0.23
CA GLU A 93 -21.25 3.48 1.12
C GLU A 93 -20.00 4.17 1.71
N LEU A 94 -18.97 3.41 2.05
CA LEU A 94 -17.70 3.93 2.58
C LEU A 94 -17.07 4.92 1.60
N TYR A 95 -17.06 4.58 0.32
CA TYR A 95 -16.56 5.47 -0.72
C TYR A 95 -17.51 6.62 -1.02
N ASP A 96 -18.77 6.33 -1.28
CA ASP A 96 -19.76 7.33 -1.76
C ASP A 96 -20.09 8.39 -0.70
N LYS A 97 -20.15 8.00 0.59
CA LYS A 97 -20.52 8.92 1.67
C LYS A 97 -19.30 9.57 2.33
N GLU A 98 -18.21 8.82 2.50
CA GLU A 98 -17.08 9.26 3.32
C GLU A 98 -15.78 9.45 2.52
N GLY A 99 -15.79 9.11 1.22
CA GLY A 99 -14.64 9.31 0.34
C GLY A 99 -13.41 8.46 0.67
N GLN A 100 -13.58 7.37 1.43
CA GLN A 100 -12.52 6.40 1.68
C GLN A 100 -12.63 5.23 0.71
N SER A 101 -11.53 4.89 0.05
CA SER A 101 -11.45 3.77 -0.90
C SER A 101 -11.16 2.45 -0.18
N PRO A 102 -12.08 1.47 -0.16
CA PRO A 102 -11.77 0.14 0.32
C PRO A 102 -10.96 -0.64 -0.73
N TRP A 103 -9.73 -1.01 -0.38
CA TRP A 103 -8.91 -1.93 -1.16
C TRP A 103 -8.85 -3.29 -0.45
N ILE A 104 -8.43 -4.33 -1.16
CA ILE A 104 -8.24 -5.67 -0.57
C ILE A 104 -6.76 -5.98 -0.40
N ASP A 105 -6.37 -6.52 0.78
CA ASP A 105 -5.00 -6.95 1.07
C ASP A 105 -4.83 -8.44 0.80
N ASN A 106 -5.13 -8.84 -0.43
CA ASN A 106 -4.99 -10.22 -0.91
C ASN A 106 -5.02 -10.27 -2.44
N LEU A 107 -4.29 -11.26 -3.00
CA LEU A 107 -4.36 -11.60 -4.42
C LEU A 107 -3.93 -13.05 -4.61
N THR A 108 -4.79 -13.86 -5.23
CA THR A 108 -4.47 -15.23 -5.62
C THR A 108 -4.95 -15.50 -7.05
N ARG A 109 -4.24 -16.37 -7.76
CA ARG A 109 -4.62 -16.77 -9.13
C ARG A 109 -6.03 -17.36 -9.20
N ASP A 110 -6.40 -18.14 -8.20
CA ASP A 110 -7.74 -18.74 -8.11
C ASP A 110 -8.85 -17.69 -7.99
N TRP A 111 -8.61 -16.57 -7.33
CA TRP A 111 -9.58 -15.49 -7.24
C TRP A 111 -9.87 -14.84 -8.59
N VAL A 112 -8.82 -14.67 -9.37
CA VAL A 112 -8.95 -14.12 -10.72
C VAL A 112 -9.66 -15.12 -11.63
N ALA A 113 -9.22 -16.38 -11.63
CA ALA A 113 -9.77 -17.43 -12.50
C ALA A 113 -11.24 -17.78 -12.18
N SER A 114 -11.63 -17.77 -10.90
CA SER A 114 -12.99 -18.08 -10.47
C SER A 114 -13.98 -16.91 -10.64
N GLY A 115 -13.49 -15.72 -10.98
CA GLY A 115 -14.31 -14.49 -11.02
C GLY A 115 -14.60 -13.89 -9.65
N HIS A 116 -14.02 -14.41 -8.56
CA HIS A 116 -14.19 -13.88 -7.21
C HIS A 116 -13.72 -12.43 -7.10
N LEU A 117 -12.58 -12.10 -7.72
CA LEU A 117 -12.07 -10.74 -7.76
C LEU A 117 -13.06 -9.77 -8.42
N LYS A 118 -13.66 -10.14 -9.54
CA LYS A 118 -14.69 -9.31 -10.21
C LYS A 118 -15.91 -9.09 -9.33
N GLU A 119 -16.29 -10.10 -8.55
CA GLU A 119 -17.40 -9.96 -7.60
C GLU A 119 -17.05 -8.99 -6.46
N LEU A 120 -15.82 -9.03 -5.93
CA LEU A 120 -15.36 -8.07 -4.91
C LEU A 120 -15.36 -6.63 -5.45
N ILE A 121 -14.88 -6.42 -6.69
CA ILE A 121 -14.91 -5.11 -7.36
C ILE A 121 -16.36 -4.63 -7.52
N ARG A 122 -17.26 -5.47 -8.00
CA ARG A 122 -18.69 -5.15 -8.12
C ARG A 122 -19.32 -4.79 -6.77
N ARG A 123 -18.79 -5.30 -5.67
CA ARG A 123 -19.21 -5.01 -4.29
C ARG A 123 -18.50 -3.80 -3.66
N GLY A 124 -17.76 -3.04 -4.44
CA GLY A 124 -17.18 -1.78 -4.00
C GLY A 124 -15.71 -1.85 -3.59
N VAL A 125 -15.01 -2.97 -3.77
CA VAL A 125 -13.55 -3.00 -3.68
C VAL A 125 -12.97 -2.19 -4.84
N ARG A 126 -12.07 -1.26 -4.53
CA ARG A 126 -11.59 -0.23 -5.46
C ARG A 126 -10.10 -0.32 -5.78
N GLY A 127 -9.41 -1.31 -5.25
CA GLY A 127 -7.98 -1.55 -5.52
C GLY A 127 -7.46 -2.77 -4.77
N ILE A 128 -6.20 -3.11 -5.05
CA ILE A 128 -5.56 -4.33 -4.54
C ILE A 128 -4.16 -4.01 -4.06
N THR A 129 -3.80 -4.51 -2.88
CA THR A 129 -2.41 -4.58 -2.45
C THR A 129 -1.92 -6.02 -2.41
N SER A 130 -0.67 -6.22 -2.79
CA SER A 130 0.05 -7.47 -2.62
C SER A 130 1.36 -7.25 -1.87
N ASN A 131 1.96 -8.32 -1.38
CA ASN A 131 3.25 -8.35 -0.72
C ASN A 131 3.84 -9.77 -0.78
N PRO A 132 5.13 -9.98 -0.45
CA PRO A 132 5.77 -11.29 -0.51
C PRO A 132 5.04 -12.38 0.27
N THR A 133 4.47 -12.07 1.44
CA THR A 133 3.74 -13.03 2.27
C THR A 133 2.42 -13.50 1.64
N ILE A 134 1.76 -12.62 0.87
CA ILE A 134 0.55 -12.98 0.12
C ILE A 134 0.91 -13.99 -0.97
N PHE A 135 1.96 -13.71 -1.76
CA PHE A 135 2.40 -14.63 -2.81
C PHE A 135 2.99 -15.93 -2.27
N GLU A 136 3.72 -15.89 -1.14
CA GLU A 136 4.17 -17.09 -0.44
C GLU A 136 3.01 -18.03 -0.16
N LYS A 137 1.94 -17.53 0.46
CA LYS A 137 0.75 -18.33 0.78
C LYS A 137 0.02 -18.80 -0.47
N ALA A 138 -0.13 -17.95 -1.48
CA ALA A 138 -0.80 -18.28 -2.72
C ALA A 138 -0.08 -19.40 -3.48
N ILE A 139 1.24 -19.33 -3.60
CA ILE A 139 2.04 -20.31 -4.35
C ILE A 139 2.21 -21.62 -3.58
N ASN A 140 2.38 -21.55 -2.24
CA ASN A 140 2.53 -22.75 -1.40
C ASN A 140 1.21 -23.49 -1.20
N GLY A 141 0.08 -22.78 -1.22
CA GLY A 141 -1.23 -23.33 -0.91
C GLY A 141 -1.90 -24.12 -2.04
N THR A 142 -1.37 -24.03 -3.30
CA THR A 142 -2.02 -24.63 -4.47
C THR A 142 -1.00 -25.20 -5.46
N ASP A 143 -1.48 -25.96 -6.42
CA ASP A 143 -0.70 -26.52 -7.54
C ASP A 143 -0.93 -25.75 -8.88
N VAL A 144 -1.72 -24.67 -8.84
CA VAL A 144 -2.06 -23.89 -10.06
C VAL A 144 -0.84 -23.21 -10.70
N TYR A 145 0.26 -23.09 -9.98
CA TYR A 145 1.53 -22.53 -10.46
C TYR A 145 2.50 -23.59 -10.99
N ASP A 146 2.25 -24.88 -10.72
CA ASP A 146 3.20 -25.96 -11.00
C ASP A 146 3.47 -26.14 -12.49
N GLN A 147 2.43 -25.97 -13.33
CA GLN A 147 2.61 -26.07 -14.79
C GLN A 147 3.50 -24.94 -15.32
N GLN A 148 3.30 -23.71 -14.87
CA GLN A 148 4.12 -22.57 -15.28
C GLN A 148 5.57 -22.72 -14.83
N LEU A 149 5.79 -23.24 -13.61
CA LEU A 149 7.13 -23.57 -13.13
C LEU A 149 7.79 -24.62 -14.03
N ARG A 150 7.08 -25.70 -14.33
CA ARG A 150 7.56 -26.77 -15.22
C ARG A 150 7.96 -26.22 -16.60
N ASP A 151 7.10 -25.42 -17.21
CA ASP A 151 7.35 -24.85 -18.53
C ASP A 151 8.58 -23.94 -18.53
N LYS A 152 8.78 -23.17 -17.45
CA LYS A 152 9.98 -22.34 -17.28
C LYS A 152 11.23 -23.19 -17.13
N LEU A 153 11.21 -24.24 -16.31
CA LEU A 153 12.34 -25.15 -16.12
C LEU A 153 12.76 -25.86 -17.42
N ILE A 154 11.78 -26.25 -18.24
CA ILE A 154 12.03 -26.85 -19.58
C ILE A 154 12.62 -25.80 -20.54
N ARG A 155 12.00 -24.62 -20.61
CA ARG A 155 12.43 -23.53 -21.51
C ARG A 155 13.85 -23.07 -21.26
N GLU A 156 14.27 -23.04 -20.00
CA GLU A 156 15.63 -22.66 -19.59
C GLU A 156 16.62 -23.86 -19.58
N GLY A 157 16.15 -25.06 -19.98
CA GLY A 157 17.01 -26.25 -20.09
C GLY A 157 17.40 -26.87 -18.75
N VAL A 158 16.81 -26.45 -17.63
CA VAL A 158 17.06 -27.00 -16.29
C VAL A 158 16.40 -28.37 -16.13
N LEU A 159 15.21 -28.56 -16.69
CA LEU A 159 14.51 -29.84 -16.71
C LEU A 159 14.64 -30.48 -18.10
N GLN A 160 15.23 -31.70 -18.17
CA GLN A 160 15.45 -32.48 -19.39
C GLN A 160 14.93 -33.90 -19.23
N GLU A 161 14.89 -34.67 -20.32
CA GLU A 161 14.63 -36.12 -20.26
C GLU A 161 15.74 -36.79 -19.41
N GLY A 162 15.36 -37.31 -18.24
CA GLY A 162 16.30 -37.91 -17.27
C GLY A 162 16.57 -37.08 -16.00
N GLY A 163 15.91 -35.96 -15.83
CA GLY A 163 15.94 -35.18 -14.60
C GLY A 163 16.56 -33.78 -14.72
N MET A 164 16.92 -33.18 -13.59
CA MET A 164 17.57 -31.87 -13.56
C MET A 164 19.02 -31.97 -14.02
N ALA A 165 19.38 -31.17 -15.03
CA ALA A 165 20.68 -31.23 -15.71
C ALA A 165 21.69 -30.16 -15.26
N GLN A 166 21.32 -29.22 -14.37
CA GLN A 166 22.12 -28.02 -14.10
C GLN A 166 22.55 -27.88 -12.64
N SER A 167 23.53 -27.00 -12.40
CA SER A 167 24.03 -26.69 -11.07
C SER A 167 22.97 -26.06 -10.18
N HIS A 168 23.10 -26.19 -8.85
CA HIS A 168 22.16 -25.64 -7.88
C HIS A 168 21.92 -24.13 -8.08
N GLY A 169 22.95 -23.34 -8.35
CA GLY A 169 22.81 -21.88 -8.57
C GLY A 169 22.05 -21.51 -9.85
N GLU A 170 22.10 -22.36 -10.89
CA GLU A 170 21.29 -22.15 -12.11
C GLU A 170 19.82 -22.46 -11.85
N VAL A 171 19.53 -23.49 -11.06
CA VAL A 171 18.16 -23.82 -10.64
C VAL A 171 17.58 -22.66 -9.82
N GLU A 172 18.33 -22.10 -8.86
CA GLU A 172 17.90 -20.93 -8.07
C GLU A 172 17.54 -19.75 -8.96
N ARG A 173 18.41 -19.38 -9.90
CA ARG A 173 18.18 -18.26 -10.82
C ARG A 173 16.91 -18.47 -11.66
N VAL A 174 16.70 -19.69 -12.17
CA VAL A 174 15.53 -20.01 -13.01
C VAL A 174 14.26 -20.03 -12.16
N VAL A 175 14.31 -20.51 -10.93
CA VAL A 175 13.19 -20.51 -9.98
C VAL A 175 12.80 -19.07 -9.59
N GLU A 176 13.78 -18.19 -9.31
CA GLU A 176 13.50 -16.78 -9.04
C GLU A 176 12.89 -16.09 -10.28
N GLY A 177 13.40 -16.37 -11.48
CA GLY A 177 12.80 -15.90 -12.72
C GLY A 177 11.37 -16.42 -12.93
N ALA A 178 11.08 -17.67 -12.56
CA ALA A 178 9.74 -18.23 -12.60
C ALA A 178 8.78 -17.51 -11.63
N TYR A 179 9.24 -17.20 -10.41
CA TYR A 179 8.48 -16.41 -9.46
C TYR A 179 8.06 -15.07 -10.05
N TRP A 180 9.01 -14.30 -10.60
CA TRP A 180 8.70 -12.99 -11.18
C TRP A 180 7.74 -13.10 -12.37
N GLU A 181 7.84 -14.12 -13.21
CA GLU A 181 6.88 -14.36 -14.30
C GLU A 181 5.47 -14.66 -13.77
N MET A 182 5.36 -15.50 -12.72
CA MET A 182 4.07 -15.82 -12.07
C MET A 182 3.40 -14.59 -11.48
N VAL A 183 4.15 -13.82 -10.72
CA VAL A 183 3.64 -12.62 -10.04
C VAL A 183 3.26 -11.54 -11.05
N LYS A 184 4.11 -11.26 -12.04
CA LYS A 184 3.79 -10.31 -13.11
C LYS A 184 2.50 -10.70 -13.86
N GLN A 185 2.28 -11.98 -14.12
CA GLN A 185 1.05 -12.46 -14.76
C GLN A 185 -0.18 -12.24 -13.89
N ASP A 186 -0.11 -12.56 -12.59
CA ASP A 186 -1.25 -12.39 -11.68
C ASP A 186 -1.58 -10.90 -11.49
N ILE A 187 -0.57 -10.04 -11.34
CA ILE A 187 -0.71 -8.59 -11.27
C ILE A 187 -1.31 -8.01 -12.55
N ALA A 188 -0.83 -8.43 -13.73
CA ALA A 188 -1.37 -7.96 -15.01
C ALA A 188 -2.85 -8.32 -15.16
N THR A 189 -3.25 -9.51 -14.72
CA THR A 189 -4.64 -9.96 -14.78
C THR A 189 -5.53 -9.24 -13.77
N ALA A 190 -5.00 -8.96 -12.58
CA ALA A 190 -5.67 -8.14 -11.57
C ALA A 190 -5.85 -6.69 -12.04
N ALA A 191 -4.80 -6.11 -12.65
CA ALA A 191 -4.85 -4.77 -13.23
C ALA A 191 -5.93 -4.66 -14.32
N ALA A 192 -6.00 -5.64 -15.23
CA ALA A 192 -7.04 -5.70 -16.24
C ALA A 192 -8.46 -5.84 -15.64
N SER A 193 -8.60 -6.50 -14.49
CA SER A 193 -9.90 -6.61 -13.80
C SER A 193 -10.36 -5.31 -13.16
N LEU A 194 -9.44 -4.38 -12.90
CA LEU A 194 -9.69 -3.05 -12.33
C LEU A 194 -9.68 -1.92 -13.37
N GLU A 195 -9.45 -2.24 -14.65
CA GLU A 195 -9.23 -1.26 -15.72
C GLU A 195 -10.44 -0.33 -15.91
N GLU A 196 -11.65 -0.88 -15.93
CA GLU A 196 -12.90 -0.11 -16.02
C GLU A 196 -13.00 0.92 -14.88
N LEU A 197 -12.81 0.47 -13.65
CA LEU A 197 -12.83 1.33 -12.47
C LEU A 197 -11.73 2.40 -12.52
N PHE A 198 -10.55 2.05 -13.04
CA PHE A 198 -9.44 3.00 -13.21
C PHE A 198 -9.83 4.13 -14.17
N HIS A 199 -10.38 3.82 -15.33
CA HIS A 199 -10.79 4.83 -16.33
C HIS A 199 -11.94 5.69 -15.81
N GLU A 200 -12.98 5.10 -15.20
CA GLU A 200 -14.08 5.84 -14.57
C GLU A 200 -13.57 6.83 -13.51
N SER A 201 -12.69 6.39 -12.64
CA SER A 201 -12.17 7.21 -11.53
C SER A 201 -11.20 8.30 -11.99
N ASN A 202 -10.67 8.20 -13.21
CA ASN A 202 -9.85 9.23 -13.85
C ASN A 202 -10.65 10.23 -14.68
N GLY A 203 -11.99 10.14 -14.69
CA GLY A 203 -12.89 11.08 -15.37
C GLY A 203 -13.03 10.79 -16.87
N GLU A 204 -12.64 9.60 -17.34
CA GLU A 204 -12.95 9.14 -18.68
C GLU A 204 -14.45 8.82 -18.77
N SER A 205 -15.14 9.34 -19.81
CA SER A 205 -16.55 9.08 -19.96
C SER A 205 -16.80 7.60 -20.29
N GLU A 206 -17.88 7.03 -19.77
CA GLU A 206 -18.32 5.65 -20.08
C GLU A 206 -18.43 5.42 -21.60
N SER A 207 -18.78 6.45 -22.37
CA SER A 207 -18.84 6.37 -23.83
C SER A 207 -17.46 6.24 -24.46
N ALA A 208 -16.45 6.98 -23.99
CA ALA A 208 -15.09 6.89 -24.49
C ALA A 208 -14.46 5.53 -24.16
N TYR A 209 -14.70 5.03 -22.95
CA TYR A 209 -14.27 3.70 -22.55
C TYR A 209 -14.97 2.58 -23.34
N ARG A 210 -16.27 2.72 -23.60
CA ARG A 210 -17.02 1.74 -24.41
C ARG A 210 -16.56 1.73 -25.87
N GLU A 211 -16.33 2.90 -26.49
CA GLU A 211 -15.76 3.00 -27.83
C GLU A 211 -14.37 2.35 -27.91
N TYR A 212 -13.53 2.56 -26.89
CA TYR A 212 -12.23 1.89 -26.77
C TYR A 212 -12.38 0.36 -26.74
N ARG A 213 -13.27 -0.16 -25.88
CA ARG A 213 -13.52 -1.61 -25.74
C ARG A 213 -14.12 -2.23 -27.01
N GLU A 214 -14.99 -1.53 -27.71
CA GLU A 214 -15.59 -1.97 -28.96
C GLU A 214 -14.53 -2.02 -30.07
N ALA A 215 -13.65 -1.03 -30.17
CA ALA A 215 -12.52 -1.01 -31.09
C ALA A 215 -11.53 -2.15 -30.81
N GLU A 216 -11.25 -2.45 -29.53
CA GLU A 216 -10.43 -3.59 -29.11
C GLU A 216 -11.05 -4.93 -29.53
N SER A 217 -12.36 -5.11 -29.36
CA SER A 217 -13.08 -6.35 -29.67
C SER A 217 -13.19 -6.65 -31.17
N HIS A 218 -13.10 -5.63 -32.03
CA HIS A 218 -13.23 -5.78 -33.49
C HIS A 218 -11.88 -5.91 -34.21
N GLY A 219 -10.76 -6.01 -33.49
CA GLY A 219 -9.42 -6.16 -34.09
C GLY A 219 -8.94 -4.90 -34.84
N GLU A 220 -9.64 -3.77 -34.69
CA GLU A 220 -9.23 -2.46 -35.24
C GLU A 220 -8.17 -1.77 -34.36
N VAL A 221 -7.59 -2.52 -33.44
CA VAL A 221 -6.69 -2.04 -32.39
C VAL A 221 -5.25 -2.00 -32.85
N GLU A 222 -4.98 -1.13 -33.79
CA GLU A 222 -3.68 -0.43 -33.78
C GLU A 222 -3.67 0.74 -32.76
N ARG A 223 -4.82 1.19 -32.25
CA ARG A 223 -4.92 2.31 -31.29
C ARG A 223 -4.65 1.94 -29.83
N GLY A 224 -5.13 0.82 -29.34
CA GLY A 224 -4.73 0.31 -28.01
C GLY A 224 -3.24 -0.02 -27.98
N VAL A 225 -2.69 -0.51 -29.09
CA VAL A 225 -1.25 -0.64 -29.28
C VAL A 225 -0.55 0.72 -29.25
N VAL A 226 -1.16 1.80 -29.71
CA VAL A 226 -0.57 3.16 -29.68
C VAL A 226 -0.59 3.73 -28.25
N GLU A 227 -1.66 3.58 -27.48
CA GLU A 227 -1.69 4.02 -26.07
C GLU A 227 -0.86 3.10 -25.19
N GLU A 228 -0.95 1.79 -25.36
CA GLU A 228 -0.10 0.82 -24.66
C GLU A 228 1.37 0.97 -25.09
N ASN A 229 1.65 1.23 -26.37
CA ASN A 229 3.00 1.52 -26.84
C ASN A 229 3.48 2.89 -26.36
N ALA A 230 2.66 3.93 -26.30
CA ALA A 230 3.01 5.22 -25.71
C ALA A 230 3.31 5.07 -24.21
N TYR A 231 2.51 4.30 -23.48
CA TYR A 231 2.78 4.00 -22.07
C TYR A 231 4.03 3.11 -21.91
N ARG A 232 4.22 2.08 -22.76
CA ARG A 232 5.44 1.26 -22.80
C ARG A 232 6.67 2.06 -23.19
N GLU A 233 6.53 2.99 -24.11
CA GLU A 233 7.59 3.90 -24.54
C GLU A 233 7.96 4.87 -23.42
N MET A 234 6.99 5.50 -22.75
CA MET A 234 7.20 6.30 -21.53
C MET A 234 7.87 5.47 -20.41
N ALA A 235 7.44 4.23 -20.23
CA ALA A 235 8.00 3.33 -19.22
C ALA A 235 9.46 2.94 -19.50
N ARG A 236 9.89 2.93 -20.76
CA ARG A 236 11.23 2.50 -21.21
C ARG A 236 12.22 3.65 -21.40
N GLN A 237 11.72 4.87 -21.65
CA GLN A 237 12.58 6.02 -21.98
C GLN A 237 13.17 6.66 -20.72
N ASP A 238 14.45 7.01 -20.78
CA ASP A 238 15.06 7.93 -19.83
C ASP A 238 14.50 9.36 -20.00
N ASN A 239 14.50 10.15 -18.94
CA ASN A 239 13.84 11.45 -18.82
C ASN A 239 14.07 12.45 -19.99
N THR A 240 15.15 12.31 -20.75
CA THR A 240 15.45 13.20 -21.89
C THR A 240 14.50 13.05 -23.07
N THR A 241 13.79 11.92 -23.19
CA THR A 241 12.86 11.65 -24.31
C THR A 241 11.38 11.70 -23.87
N ALA A 242 11.10 11.55 -22.57
CA ALA A 242 9.73 11.57 -22.02
C ALA A 242 9.01 12.91 -22.27
N ALA A 243 9.74 14.03 -22.26
CA ALA A 243 9.19 15.35 -22.51
C ALA A 243 8.67 15.55 -23.96
N ALA A 244 9.25 14.88 -24.94
CA ALA A 244 8.81 14.98 -26.34
C ALA A 244 7.52 14.15 -26.58
N SER A 245 7.41 12.97 -25.94
CA SER A 245 6.22 12.10 -26.05
C SER A 245 5.03 12.63 -25.27
N LEU A 246 5.27 13.35 -24.15
CA LEU A 246 4.24 14.08 -23.39
C LEU A 246 3.60 15.21 -24.23
N GLY A 247 4.32 15.82 -25.15
CA GLY A 247 3.79 16.89 -26.02
C GLY A 247 2.67 16.40 -26.96
N GLU A 248 2.69 15.15 -27.40
CA GLU A 248 1.64 14.56 -28.24
C GLU A 248 0.41 14.11 -27.43
N LEU A 249 0.61 13.59 -26.21
CA LEU A 249 -0.49 13.22 -25.30
C LEU A 249 -1.28 14.43 -24.75
N VAL A 250 -0.64 15.58 -24.60
CA VAL A 250 -1.27 16.85 -24.16
C VAL A 250 -2.24 17.42 -25.19
N SER A 251 -2.18 16.98 -26.45
CA SER A 251 -3.14 17.36 -27.51
C SER A 251 -4.54 16.74 -27.33
N LEU A 252 -4.71 15.78 -26.44
CA LEU A 252 -5.96 15.07 -26.17
C LEU A 252 -6.72 15.65 -24.97
N GLY A 253 -7.13 16.90 -25.06
CA GLY A 253 -8.19 17.51 -24.27
C GLY A 253 -7.87 17.73 -22.77
N SER A 254 -8.05 18.96 -22.31
CA SER A 254 -8.04 19.33 -20.89
C SER A 254 -9.15 18.61 -20.16
N MET A 255 -8.80 17.64 -19.31
CA MET A 255 -9.73 16.98 -18.40
C MET A 255 -10.05 17.90 -17.21
N PRO A 256 -11.27 17.94 -16.72
CA PRO A 256 -11.63 18.71 -15.53
C PRO A 256 -10.97 18.10 -14.29
N ALA A 257 -10.29 18.93 -13.50
CA ALA A 257 -9.69 18.60 -12.22
C ALA A 257 -10.80 18.38 -11.16
N THR A 258 -11.50 17.26 -11.20
CA THR A 258 -12.53 16.93 -10.22
C THR A 258 -12.51 15.45 -9.82
N SER A 259 -11.39 14.94 -9.31
CA SER A 259 -11.45 13.69 -8.56
C SER A 259 -10.31 13.58 -7.57
N SER A 260 -10.66 13.37 -6.34
CA SER A 260 -9.83 12.84 -5.27
C SER A 260 -9.10 11.58 -5.74
N GLY A 261 -7.81 11.65 -6.04
CA GLY A 261 -6.89 10.62 -6.54
C GLY A 261 -7.58 9.32 -6.98
N GLY A 262 -7.48 8.94 -8.25
CA GLY A 262 -8.21 7.84 -8.85
C GLY A 262 -8.06 6.50 -8.15
N ASP A 263 -8.93 5.56 -8.46
CA ASP A 263 -8.94 4.18 -7.96
C ASP A 263 -8.65 3.17 -9.10
N GLY A 264 -8.81 1.88 -8.83
CA GLY A 264 -8.56 0.84 -9.81
C GLY A 264 -7.09 0.40 -9.86
N PHE A 265 -6.30 0.73 -8.84
CA PHE A 265 -4.88 0.38 -8.78
C PHE A 265 -4.64 -1.02 -8.22
N VAL A 266 -3.58 -1.66 -8.73
CA VAL A 266 -2.96 -2.85 -8.15
C VAL A 266 -1.51 -2.55 -7.78
N SER A 267 -1.07 -3.00 -6.60
CA SER A 267 0.30 -2.77 -6.14
C SER A 267 1.15 -4.04 -6.19
N LEU A 268 2.38 -3.92 -6.72
CA LEU A 268 3.42 -4.94 -6.71
C LEU A 268 4.67 -4.42 -5.99
N GLU A 269 5.17 -5.15 -5.01
CA GLU A 269 6.33 -4.75 -4.22
C GLU A 269 7.64 -5.15 -4.90
N VAL A 270 8.64 -4.28 -4.83
CA VAL A 270 10.03 -4.61 -5.20
C VAL A 270 10.58 -5.72 -4.31
N SER A 271 11.69 -6.36 -4.71
CA SER A 271 12.33 -7.36 -3.85
C SER A 271 12.66 -6.75 -2.47
N PRO A 272 12.24 -7.38 -1.36
CA PRO A 272 12.54 -6.89 -0.03
C PRO A 272 14.05 -6.87 0.28
N LYS A 273 14.84 -7.59 -0.50
CA LYS A 273 16.34 -7.57 -0.42
C LYS A 273 16.92 -6.22 -0.83
N LEU A 274 16.16 -5.39 -1.53
CA LEU A 274 16.56 -4.06 -1.98
C LEU A 274 16.12 -2.93 -1.04
N ALA A 275 15.51 -3.24 0.12
CA ALA A 275 14.95 -2.24 1.03
C ALA A 275 15.97 -1.16 1.47
N TYR A 276 17.27 -1.47 1.46
CA TYR A 276 18.34 -0.54 1.82
C TYR A 276 19.28 -0.23 0.65
N ASP A 277 18.85 -0.50 -0.60
CA ASP A 277 19.60 -0.25 -1.84
C ASP A 277 18.75 0.63 -2.78
N ALA A 278 18.95 1.95 -2.73
CA ALA A 278 18.20 2.88 -3.57
C ALA A 278 18.41 2.66 -5.09
N PRO A 279 19.65 2.52 -5.61
CA PRO A 279 19.87 2.25 -7.03
C PRO A 279 19.22 0.94 -7.51
N GLY A 280 19.37 -0.14 -6.73
CA GLY A 280 18.75 -1.43 -7.03
C GLY A 280 17.22 -1.34 -7.03
N THR A 281 16.63 -0.63 -6.06
CA THR A 281 15.20 -0.37 -5.96
C THR A 281 14.68 0.38 -7.18
N VAL A 282 15.35 1.48 -7.58
CA VAL A 282 14.98 2.26 -8.79
C VAL A 282 15.07 1.40 -10.05
N SER A 283 16.14 0.61 -10.19
CA SER A 283 16.32 -0.27 -11.34
C SER A 283 15.19 -1.29 -11.47
N LEU A 284 14.87 -2.02 -10.38
CA LEU A 284 13.80 -3.01 -10.38
C LEU A 284 12.42 -2.35 -10.56
N ALA A 285 12.16 -1.22 -9.91
CA ALA A 285 10.89 -0.52 -10.06
C ALA A 285 10.65 -0.07 -11.51
N ARG A 286 11.69 0.42 -12.20
CA ARG A 286 11.61 0.75 -13.63
C ARG A 286 11.34 -0.47 -14.49
N GLU A 287 12.03 -1.59 -14.23
CA GLU A 287 11.80 -2.86 -14.92
C GLU A 287 10.35 -3.33 -14.76
N LEU A 288 9.82 -3.35 -13.54
CA LEU A 288 8.44 -3.76 -13.26
C LEU A 288 7.41 -2.88 -13.99
N HIS A 289 7.60 -1.57 -14.01
CA HIS A 289 6.73 -0.66 -14.78
C HIS A 289 6.83 -0.90 -16.30
N ALA A 290 8.03 -1.18 -16.82
CA ALA A 290 8.24 -1.44 -18.25
C ALA A 290 7.65 -2.79 -18.68
N ASP A 291 7.84 -3.83 -17.86
CA ASP A 291 7.40 -5.18 -18.19
C ASP A 291 5.89 -5.33 -18.14
N LEU A 292 5.25 -4.75 -17.12
CA LEU A 292 3.81 -4.83 -16.94
C LEU A 292 3.06 -3.85 -17.85
N ALA A 293 3.65 -2.68 -18.11
CA ALA A 293 3.10 -1.63 -18.96
C ALA A 293 1.60 -1.34 -18.69
N ARG A 294 1.21 -1.24 -17.42
CA ARG A 294 -0.17 -0.99 -17.00
C ARG A 294 -0.28 0.38 -16.32
N PRO A 295 -1.22 1.25 -16.74
CA PRO A 295 -1.38 2.58 -16.17
C PRO A 295 -1.84 2.54 -14.71
N ASN A 296 -2.52 1.49 -14.30
CA ASN A 296 -3.03 1.27 -12.95
C ASN A 296 -2.11 0.40 -12.06
N LEU A 297 -0.85 0.22 -12.45
CA LEU A 297 0.17 -0.40 -11.61
C LEU A 297 0.77 0.64 -10.66
N MET A 298 0.84 0.33 -9.37
CA MET A 298 1.70 1.00 -8.40
C MET A 298 2.83 0.07 -7.98
N VAL A 299 4.08 0.48 -8.15
CA VAL A 299 5.19 -0.28 -7.56
C VAL A 299 5.34 0.10 -6.10
N LYS A 300 5.37 -0.89 -5.20
CA LYS A 300 5.57 -0.67 -3.77
C LYS A 300 7.06 -0.59 -3.46
N ILE A 301 7.43 0.48 -2.73
CA ILE A 301 8.80 0.76 -2.29
C ILE A 301 8.79 0.99 -0.78
N PRO A 302 9.62 0.26 0.02
CA PRO A 302 9.76 0.49 1.45
C PRO A 302 10.21 1.93 1.77
N ALA A 303 9.62 2.56 2.79
CA ALA A 303 9.95 3.91 3.23
C ALA A 303 11.20 3.95 4.16
N THR A 304 12.20 3.12 3.89
CA THR A 304 13.53 3.22 4.49
C THR A 304 14.23 4.49 4.00
N GLU A 305 15.29 4.95 4.67
CA GLU A 305 16.03 6.15 4.23
C GLU A 305 16.46 6.07 2.73
N PRO A 306 17.06 4.96 2.23
CA PRO A 306 17.33 4.81 0.80
C PRO A 306 16.05 4.70 -0.06
N GLY A 307 15.00 4.07 0.48
CA GLY A 307 13.72 3.91 -0.21
C GLY A 307 13.01 5.24 -0.46
N VAL A 308 13.08 6.19 0.47
CA VAL A 308 12.53 7.55 0.30
C VAL A 308 13.18 8.26 -0.90
N ALA A 309 14.50 8.14 -1.06
CA ALA A 309 15.19 8.67 -2.24
C ALA A 309 14.74 8.00 -3.54
N ALA A 310 14.56 6.67 -3.52
CA ALA A 310 14.04 5.92 -4.66
C ALA A 310 12.59 6.32 -5.01
N ILE A 311 11.75 6.59 -4.01
CA ILE A 311 10.38 7.08 -4.20
C ILE A 311 10.39 8.42 -4.93
N GLN A 312 11.20 9.40 -4.46
CA GLN A 312 11.32 10.72 -5.12
C GLN A 312 11.76 10.55 -6.59
N GLU A 313 12.78 9.75 -6.85
CA GLU A 313 13.29 9.51 -8.20
C GLU A 313 12.21 8.86 -9.10
N MET A 314 11.46 7.89 -8.62
CA MET A 314 10.41 7.24 -9.41
C MET A 314 9.22 8.17 -9.69
N ILE A 315 8.85 9.04 -8.73
CA ILE A 315 7.83 10.06 -8.93
C ILE A 315 8.31 11.10 -9.96
N SER A 316 9.57 11.53 -9.91
CA SER A 316 10.13 12.46 -10.91
C SER A 316 10.12 11.87 -12.33
N ARG A 317 10.08 10.56 -12.45
CA ARG A 317 9.93 9.80 -13.70
C ARG A 317 8.47 9.49 -14.07
N MET A 318 7.51 10.16 -13.43
CA MET A 318 6.07 10.00 -13.68
C MET A 318 5.57 8.56 -13.46
N LYS A 319 6.07 7.86 -12.43
CA LYS A 319 5.66 6.48 -12.09
C LYS A 319 4.76 6.47 -10.86
N ASN A 320 3.71 5.64 -10.91
CA ASN A 320 2.82 5.43 -9.76
C ASN A 320 3.52 4.61 -8.68
N ILE A 321 3.50 5.11 -7.45
CA ILE A 321 4.22 4.50 -6.32
C ILE A 321 3.30 4.30 -5.12
N ASN A 322 3.42 3.13 -4.50
CA ASN A 322 2.91 2.84 -3.17
C ASN A 322 4.10 2.84 -2.19
N ALA A 323 4.30 3.94 -1.46
CA ALA A 323 5.29 3.99 -0.39
C ALA A 323 4.82 3.10 0.77
N THR A 324 5.62 2.14 1.22
CA THR A 324 5.19 1.13 2.20
C THR A 324 6.14 1.01 3.38
N LEU A 325 5.75 0.23 4.40
CA LEU A 325 6.49 0.05 5.65
C LEU A 325 6.69 1.37 6.42
N ILE A 326 5.65 2.20 6.48
CA ILE A 326 5.62 3.43 7.26
C ILE A 326 5.02 3.10 8.62
N PHE A 327 5.77 3.36 9.71
CA PHE A 327 5.38 2.99 11.08
C PHE A 327 5.37 4.18 12.05
N SER A 328 5.84 5.36 11.64
CA SER A 328 5.80 6.59 12.43
C SER A 328 5.54 7.84 11.59
N LEU A 329 5.38 8.97 12.29
CA LEU A 329 5.08 10.26 11.66
C LEU A 329 6.28 10.84 10.92
N THR A 330 7.52 10.56 11.37
CA THR A 330 8.75 11.07 10.74
C THR A 330 8.93 10.53 9.32
N PRO A 331 9.04 9.20 9.08
CA PRO A 331 9.14 8.67 7.71
C PRO A 331 7.88 8.96 6.89
N TYR A 332 6.70 9.11 7.49
CA TYR A 332 5.51 9.53 6.77
C TYR A 332 5.66 10.95 6.19
N GLY A 333 6.19 11.88 7.00
CA GLY A 333 6.50 13.24 6.56
C GLY A 333 7.54 13.28 5.43
N GLU A 334 8.59 12.44 5.53
CA GLU A 334 9.64 12.31 4.52
C GLU A 334 9.10 11.74 3.21
N VAL A 335 8.22 10.74 3.25
CA VAL A 335 7.55 10.19 2.07
C VAL A 335 6.66 11.21 1.37
N MET A 336 5.87 11.98 2.12
CA MET A 336 5.06 13.06 1.54
C MET A 336 5.94 14.16 0.92
N GLU A 337 7.08 14.49 1.55
CA GLU A 337 8.05 15.44 0.96
C GLU A 337 8.67 14.88 -0.32
N ALA A 338 9.11 13.62 -0.32
CA ALA A 338 9.66 12.96 -1.50
C ALA A 338 8.66 12.93 -2.67
N TYR A 339 7.37 12.74 -2.38
CA TYR A 339 6.32 12.81 -3.39
C TYR A 339 6.22 14.21 -4.01
N VAL A 340 6.10 15.25 -3.18
CA VAL A 340 5.99 16.64 -3.65
C VAL A 340 7.24 17.06 -4.39
N ALA A 341 8.44 16.78 -3.85
CA ALA A 341 9.71 17.10 -4.49
C ALA A 341 9.89 16.35 -5.82
N GLY A 342 9.49 15.08 -5.89
CA GLY A 342 9.53 14.31 -7.13
C GLY A 342 8.62 14.89 -8.22
N LEU A 343 7.45 15.41 -7.88
CA LEU A 343 6.59 16.13 -8.83
C LEU A 343 7.22 17.45 -9.29
N GLU A 344 7.87 18.20 -8.39
CA GLU A 344 8.61 19.40 -8.72
C GLU A 344 9.79 19.10 -9.65
N ASP A 345 10.53 18.01 -9.40
CA ASP A 345 11.62 17.53 -10.25
C ASP A 345 11.11 17.17 -11.66
N ALA A 346 9.94 16.52 -11.77
CA ALA A 346 9.31 16.20 -13.05
C ALA A 346 8.97 17.50 -13.84
N VAL A 347 8.40 18.50 -13.16
CA VAL A 347 8.13 19.83 -13.77
C VAL A 347 9.41 20.51 -14.20
N ALA A 348 10.45 20.48 -13.39
CA ALA A 348 11.74 21.07 -13.71
C ALA A 348 12.40 20.41 -14.93
N ALA A 349 12.39 19.08 -14.98
CA ALA A 349 12.93 18.31 -16.11
C ALA A 349 12.22 18.64 -17.43
N ALA A 350 10.91 18.74 -17.42
CA ALA A 350 10.12 19.10 -18.59
C ALA A 350 10.39 20.54 -19.08
N ASN A 351 10.60 21.48 -18.16
CA ASN A 351 10.90 22.88 -18.51
C ASN A 351 12.29 23.03 -19.15
N VAL A 352 13.25 22.16 -18.85
CA VAL A 352 14.59 22.18 -19.48
C VAL A 352 14.56 21.62 -20.90
N ALA A 353 13.66 20.68 -21.18
CA ALA A 353 13.60 19.96 -22.46
C ALA A 353 12.90 20.75 -23.57
N ALA A 354 12.32 21.92 -23.31
CA ALA A 354 11.48 22.63 -24.29
C ALA A 354 11.88 24.07 -24.55
N ASP A 355 12.14 24.39 -25.83
CA ASP A 355 12.15 25.75 -26.37
C ASP A 355 10.74 26.38 -26.48
N ALA A 356 9.67 25.63 -26.24
CA ALA A 356 8.29 26.07 -26.25
C ALA A 356 7.55 25.34 -25.12
N LEU A 357 6.86 26.08 -24.24
CA LEU A 357 6.12 25.66 -23.03
C LEU A 357 5.50 24.25 -23.13
N PRO A 358 6.15 23.18 -22.67
CA PRO A 358 5.48 21.92 -22.42
C PRO A 358 4.67 22.06 -21.13
N ARG A 359 3.39 21.88 -21.23
CA ARG A 359 2.54 21.74 -20.06
C ARG A 359 2.68 20.31 -19.55
N VAL A 360 3.50 20.08 -18.53
CA VAL A 360 3.50 18.81 -17.82
C VAL A 360 2.10 18.56 -17.27
N ASN A 361 1.54 17.40 -17.56
CA ASN A 361 0.29 16.96 -16.96
C ASN A 361 0.59 15.95 -15.85
N LEU A 362 0.52 16.40 -14.61
CA LEU A 362 0.79 15.56 -13.43
C LEU A 362 -0.37 14.62 -13.08
N SER A 363 -1.51 14.67 -13.77
CA SER A 363 -2.67 13.82 -13.48
C SER A 363 -2.43 12.34 -13.73
N PHE A 364 -1.38 11.99 -14.48
CA PHE A 364 -0.98 10.60 -14.72
C PHE A 364 -0.21 9.97 -13.56
N VAL A 365 0.21 10.76 -12.56
CA VAL A 365 0.94 10.25 -11.40
C VAL A 365 0.01 10.12 -10.21
N ALA A 366 -0.08 8.91 -9.69
CA ALA A 366 -0.79 8.62 -8.46
C ALA A 366 0.15 7.98 -7.42
N SER A 367 -0.06 8.33 -6.16
CA SER A 367 0.69 7.71 -5.07
C SER A 367 -0.18 7.48 -3.84
N VAL A 368 0.15 6.43 -3.10
CA VAL A 368 -0.39 6.15 -1.77
C VAL A 368 0.76 5.93 -0.79
N ALA A 369 0.51 6.26 0.47
CA ALA A 369 1.46 6.07 1.58
C ALA A 369 0.89 5.05 2.57
N SER A 370 1.43 3.84 2.55
CA SER A 370 0.98 2.70 3.35
C SER A 370 1.44 2.83 4.80
N PHE A 371 0.56 3.36 5.64
CA PHE A 371 0.76 3.58 7.06
C PHE A 371 0.24 2.39 7.87
N PHE A 372 1.13 1.72 8.61
CA PHE A 372 0.83 0.47 9.31
C PHE A 372 0.21 0.70 10.68
N ILE A 373 -0.89 -0.01 10.97
CA ILE A 373 -1.71 0.20 12.17
C ILE A 373 -1.49 -0.89 13.22
N SER A 374 -2.06 -2.09 13.07
CA SER A 374 -2.10 -3.07 14.17
C SER A 374 -0.73 -3.58 14.63
N ARG A 375 0.31 -3.48 13.80
CA ARG A 375 1.67 -3.86 14.21
C ARG A 375 2.22 -2.89 15.24
N VAL A 376 1.96 -1.59 15.08
CA VAL A 376 2.38 -0.54 16.02
C VAL A 376 1.66 -0.72 17.35
N ASP A 377 0.33 -0.88 17.37
CA ASP A 377 -0.42 -1.16 18.61
C ASP A 377 0.15 -2.37 19.35
N SER A 378 0.41 -3.47 18.63
CA SER A 378 0.98 -4.68 19.24
C SER A 378 2.35 -4.46 19.88
N ALA A 379 3.19 -3.60 19.30
CA ALA A 379 4.51 -3.27 19.83
C ALA A 379 4.41 -2.30 21.03
N VAL A 380 3.52 -1.30 20.97
CA VAL A 380 3.27 -0.36 22.06
C VAL A 380 2.62 -1.05 23.26
N ASP A 381 1.62 -1.90 23.05
CA ASP A 381 0.96 -2.63 24.12
C ASP A 381 1.93 -3.50 24.93
N LYS A 382 2.92 -4.12 24.26
CA LYS A 382 4.00 -4.86 24.94
C LYS A 382 4.85 -3.93 25.83
N ARG A 383 5.16 -2.72 25.39
CA ARG A 383 5.92 -1.75 26.18
C ARG A 383 5.08 -1.17 27.32
N LEU A 384 3.82 -0.84 27.09
CA LEU A 384 2.89 -0.37 28.12
C LEU A 384 2.72 -1.39 29.24
N LYS A 385 2.64 -2.67 28.91
CA LYS A 385 2.59 -3.76 29.90
C LYS A 385 3.80 -3.74 30.83
N VAL A 386 4.98 -3.40 30.32
CA VAL A 386 6.23 -3.31 31.11
C VAL A 386 6.29 -2.03 31.91
N CYS A 387 5.94 -0.88 31.32
CA CYS A 387 6.13 0.45 31.93
C CYS A 387 5.02 0.82 32.91
N VAL A 388 3.78 0.39 32.66
CA VAL A 388 2.58 0.83 33.40
C VAL A 388 1.83 -0.32 34.03
N GLY A 389 1.85 -1.50 33.44
CA GLY A 389 1.16 -2.72 33.91
C GLY A 389 0.17 -3.29 32.92
N GLU A 390 -0.39 -4.46 33.27
CA GLU A 390 -1.35 -5.15 32.42
C GLU A 390 -2.68 -4.38 32.29
N GLY A 391 -3.30 -4.47 31.12
CA GLY A 391 -4.62 -3.90 30.86
C GLY A 391 -4.65 -2.41 30.51
N VAL A 392 -3.48 -1.72 30.50
CA VAL A 392 -3.40 -0.34 30.01
C VAL A 392 -3.25 -0.36 28.49
N ARG A 393 -4.16 0.33 27.81
CA ARG A 393 -4.19 0.47 26.35
C ARG A 393 -4.39 1.94 26.01
N LEU A 394 -3.62 2.45 25.07
CA LEU A 394 -3.70 3.86 24.66
C LEU A 394 -4.08 4.03 23.18
N TRP A 395 -4.34 2.93 22.46
CA TRP A 395 -4.68 3.00 21.02
C TRP A 395 -3.67 3.85 20.23
N ALA A 396 -2.39 3.60 20.49
CA ALA A 396 -1.29 4.41 19.99
C ALA A 396 -1.28 4.54 18.47
N ALA A 397 -1.54 3.43 17.77
CA ALA A 397 -1.55 3.43 16.31
C ALA A 397 -2.74 4.21 15.74
N LEU A 398 -3.91 4.17 16.39
CA LEU A 398 -5.06 4.97 15.96
C LEU A 398 -4.79 6.46 16.19
N ALA A 399 -4.24 6.84 17.35
CA ALA A 399 -3.85 8.22 17.61
C ALA A 399 -2.81 8.71 16.60
N GLN A 400 -1.78 7.90 16.34
CA GLN A 400 -0.75 8.21 15.34
C GLN A 400 -1.34 8.35 13.93
N ALA A 401 -2.29 7.50 13.53
CA ALA A 401 -2.96 7.59 12.23
C ALA A 401 -3.83 8.85 12.09
N VAL A 402 -4.53 9.27 13.16
CA VAL A 402 -5.27 10.54 13.20
C VAL A 402 -4.33 11.74 13.01
N VAL A 403 -3.18 11.74 13.69
CA VAL A 403 -2.15 12.77 13.51
C VAL A 403 -1.54 12.72 12.10
N ALA A 404 -1.28 11.52 11.56
CA ALA A 404 -0.81 11.35 10.18
C ALA A 404 -1.81 11.94 9.17
N TYR A 405 -3.12 11.74 9.39
CA TYR A 405 -4.15 12.33 8.54
C TYR A 405 -4.19 13.87 8.66
N ASP A 406 -3.94 14.43 9.83
CA ASP A 406 -3.82 15.88 10.02
C ASP A 406 -2.58 16.47 9.31
N MET A 407 -1.44 15.75 9.38
CA MET A 407 -0.23 16.08 8.62
C MET A 407 -0.50 16.02 7.11
N PHE A 408 -1.25 15.03 6.63
CA PHE A 408 -1.67 14.90 5.24
C PHE A 408 -2.46 16.14 4.78
N LYS A 409 -3.47 16.56 5.52
CA LYS A 409 -4.26 17.77 5.20
C LYS A 409 -3.38 19.02 5.12
N THR A 410 -2.42 19.14 6.04
CA THR A 410 -1.49 20.27 6.07
C THR A 410 -0.52 20.24 4.89
N LYS A 411 0.04 19.07 4.56
CA LYS A 411 1.03 18.91 3.48
C LYS A 411 0.45 19.22 2.11
N PHE A 412 -0.77 18.73 1.84
CA PHE A 412 -1.45 18.91 0.57
C PHE A 412 -2.37 20.13 0.60
N SER A 413 -1.85 21.26 1.09
CA SER A 413 -2.49 22.57 1.13
C SER A 413 -1.45 23.69 0.96
N GLY A 414 -1.93 24.90 0.64
CA GLY A 414 -1.11 26.08 0.51
C GLY A 414 -0.39 26.22 -0.84
N PRO A 415 0.31 27.35 -1.06
CA PRO A 415 0.76 27.80 -2.38
C PRO A 415 1.68 26.82 -3.13
N ARG A 416 2.53 26.06 -2.40
CA ARG A 416 3.44 25.08 -2.99
C ARG A 416 2.66 23.93 -3.63
N TRP A 417 1.66 23.40 -2.91
CA TRP A 417 0.80 22.34 -3.40
C TRP A 417 -0.15 22.83 -4.51
N GLU A 418 -0.79 23.97 -4.30
CA GLU A 418 -1.71 24.58 -5.26
C GLU A 418 -1.07 24.78 -6.66
N ALA A 419 0.24 25.10 -6.70
CA ALA A 419 0.97 25.21 -7.96
C ALA A 419 1.08 23.88 -8.71
N LEU A 420 1.28 22.77 -8.01
CA LEU A 420 1.33 21.42 -8.59
C LEU A 420 -0.08 20.94 -8.97
N GLU A 421 -1.08 21.22 -8.15
CA GLU A 421 -2.48 20.88 -8.38
C GLU A 421 -3.00 21.55 -9.68
N GLN A 422 -2.59 22.80 -9.96
CA GLN A 422 -2.90 23.47 -11.23
C GLN A 422 -2.30 22.78 -12.46
N LEU A 423 -1.27 21.95 -12.27
CA LEU A 423 -0.69 21.09 -13.31
C LEU A 423 -1.30 19.68 -13.31
N GLY A 424 -2.37 19.46 -12.53
CA GLY A 424 -3.08 18.19 -12.46
C GLY A 424 -2.58 17.23 -11.37
N ALA A 425 -1.64 17.67 -10.50
CA ALA A 425 -1.15 16.81 -9.43
C ALA A 425 -2.30 16.34 -8.50
N ARG A 426 -2.22 15.09 -8.07
CA ARG A 426 -3.14 14.46 -7.14
C ARG A 426 -2.46 14.30 -5.78
N VAL A 427 -3.23 14.36 -4.69
CA VAL A 427 -2.68 14.13 -3.35
C VAL A 427 -2.14 12.69 -3.22
N GLN A 428 -1.04 12.51 -2.50
CA GLN A 428 -0.61 11.18 -2.06
C GLN A 428 -1.52 10.74 -0.92
N ARG A 429 -2.45 9.82 -1.20
CA ARG A 429 -3.44 9.41 -0.21
C ARG A 429 -2.81 8.57 0.91
N PRO A 430 -3.14 8.82 2.19
CA PRO A 430 -2.81 7.88 3.25
C PRO A 430 -3.55 6.56 2.99
N LEU A 431 -2.82 5.45 3.10
CA LEU A 431 -3.34 4.10 2.96
C LEU A 431 -3.13 3.34 4.26
N TRP A 432 -4.22 3.03 4.95
CA TRP A 432 -4.19 2.28 6.20
C TRP A 432 -3.94 0.80 5.92
N VAL A 433 -2.84 0.27 6.47
CA VAL A 433 -2.38 -1.12 6.24
C VAL A 433 -2.36 -1.90 7.54
N SER A 434 -2.48 -3.23 7.44
CA SER A 434 -2.50 -4.12 8.61
C SER A 434 -3.67 -3.79 9.52
N THR A 435 -4.84 -3.61 8.92
CA THR A 435 -6.09 -3.23 9.62
C THR A 435 -6.85 -4.42 10.20
N GLY A 436 -6.33 -5.64 10.04
CA GLY A 436 -6.81 -6.82 10.75
C GLY A 436 -6.36 -6.82 12.21
N VAL A 437 -7.32 -7.07 13.10
CA VAL A 437 -7.10 -7.14 14.55
C VAL A 437 -6.18 -8.31 14.92
N LYS A 438 -5.25 -8.11 15.85
CA LYS A 438 -4.30 -9.12 16.35
C LYS A 438 -4.68 -9.65 17.74
N ASP A 439 -5.24 -8.80 18.58
CA ASP A 439 -5.74 -9.17 19.91
C ASP A 439 -7.26 -9.41 19.82
N PRO A 440 -7.75 -10.66 20.07
CA PRO A 440 -9.17 -11.00 19.95
C PRO A 440 -10.08 -10.26 20.95
N SER A 441 -9.51 -9.54 21.92
CA SER A 441 -10.27 -8.68 22.83
C SER A 441 -10.63 -7.31 22.23
N TYR A 442 -10.13 -6.99 21.05
CA TYR A 442 -10.47 -5.77 20.31
C TYR A 442 -11.67 -6.02 19.39
N PRO A 443 -12.51 -4.99 19.15
CA PRO A 443 -13.52 -5.08 18.10
C PRO A 443 -12.84 -5.37 16.75
N ASP A 444 -13.37 -6.32 16.00
CA ASP A 444 -12.75 -6.85 14.77
C ASP A 444 -12.75 -5.88 13.59
N THR A 445 -13.56 -4.80 13.65
CA THR A 445 -13.61 -3.71 12.66
C THR A 445 -12.92 -2.41 13.10
N ILE A 446 -12.32 -2.37 14.32
CA ILE A 446 -11.85 -1.15 14.95
C ILE A 446 -10.92 -0.29 14.07
N TYR A 447 -10.01 -0.94 13.33
CA TYR A 447 -9.04 -0.23 12.48
C TYR A 447 -9.62 0.23 11.14
N ILE A 448 -10.88 -0.11 10.86
CA ILE A 448 -11.66 0.52 9.79
C ILE A 448 -12.51 1.63 10.40
N ASP A 449 -13.41 1.29 11.34
CA ASP A 449 -14.40 2.21 11.92
C ASP A 449 -13.78 3.50 12.48
N ALA A 450 -12.56 3.42 13.03
CA ALA A 450 -11.88 4.57 13.64
C ALA A 450 -11.10 5.45 12.63
N LEU A 451 -10.89 5.01 11.39
CA LEU A 451 -10.02 5.68 10.42
C LEU A 451 -10.74 6.03 9.10
N ILE A 452 -12.04 6.19 9.15
CA ILE A 452 -12.86 6.56 7.98
C ILE A 452 -12.75 8.06 7.71
N GLY A 453 -12.37 8.42 6.48
CA GLY A 453 -12.39 9.80 6.02
C GLY A 453 -11.95 9.98 4.57
N PRO A 454 -12.24 11.16 3.98
CA PRO A 454 -12.03 11.42 2.57
C PRO A 454 -10.55 11.40 2.18
N HIS A 455 -10.31 11.12 0.92
CA HIS A 455 -8.96 11.02 0.34
C HIS A 455 -8.05 10.02 1.05
N SER A 456 -8.61 9.01 1.70
CA SER A 456 -7.86 7.92 2.30
C SER A 456 -8.21 6.57 1.66
N VAL A 457 -7.34 5.60 1.87
CA VAL A 457 -7.51 4.22 1.42
C VAL A 457 -7.38 3.31 2.64
N ASN A 458 -8.16 2.25 2.70
CA ASN A 458 -7.96 1.18 3.67
C ASN A 458 -7.79 -0.14 2.92
N THR A 459 -6.63 -0.79 3.07
CA THR A 459 -6.41 -2.11 2.49
C THR A 459 -6.75 -3.17 3.53
N ILE A 460 -7.83 -3.88 3.27
CA ILE A 460 -8.59 -4.65 4.25
C ILE A 460 -8.32 -6.14 4.05
N PRO A 461 -7.88 -6.89 5.08
CA PRO A 461 -7.82 -8.36 5.02
C PRO A 461 -9.22 -8.97 4.90
N ASP A 462 -9.32 -10.15 4.24
CA ASP A 462 -10.58 -10.83 3.93
C ASP A 462 -11.55 -10.95 5.11
N ALA A 463 -11.05 -11.43 6.25
CA ALA A 463 -11.88 -11.62 7.45
C ALA A 463 -12.42 -10.29 7.99
N THR A 464 -11.61 -9.24 7.98
CA THR A 464 -11.98 -7.90 8.42
C THR A 464 -12.95 -7.24 7.45
N LEU A 465 -12.78 -7.47 6.13
CA LEU A 465 -13.71 -7.00 5.12
C LEU A 465 -15.10 -7.63 5.29
N LEU A 466 -15.18 -8.92 5.57
CA LEU A 466 -16.44 -9.61 5.85
C LEU A 466 -17.09 -9.08 7.13
N ALA A 467 -16.33 -8.88 8.21
CA ALA A 467 -16.81 -8.32 9.46
C ALA A 467 -17.35 -6.89 9.27
N PHE A 468 -16.61 -6.03 8.56
CA PHE A 468 -17.04 -4.67 8.27
C PHE A 468 -18.31 -4.65 7.40
N ALA A 469 -18.40 -5.49 6.38
CA ALA A 469 -19.61 -5.60 5.55
C ALA A 469 -20.83 -6.04 6.37
N ASP A 470 -20.66 -6.87 7.39
CA ASP A 470 -21.73 -7.35 8.28
C ASP A 470 -22.13 -6.26 9.29
N HIS A 471 -21.22 -5.79 10.12
CA HIS A 471 -21.56 -4.94 11.28
C HIS A 471 -20.72 -3.66 11.41
N GLY A 472 -19.80 -3.33 10.52
CA GLY A 472 -19.05 -2.06 10.52
C GLY A 472 -19.96 -0.82 10.48
N GLU A 473 -19.48 0.31 10.96
CA GLU A 473 -20.20 1.59 10.96
C GLU A 473 -19.58 2.57 9.97
N VAL A 474 -20.32 2.96 8.92
CA VAL A 474 -19.88 3.95 7.93
C VAL A 474 -20.14 5.35 8.47
N LYS A 475 -19.07 5.99 8.96
CA LYS A 475 -19.13 7.32 9.54
C LYS A 475 -17.73 7.94 9.55
N ARG A 476 -17.60 9.21 9.21
CA ARG A 476 -16.33 9.94 9.30
C ARG A 476 -15.81 9.99 10.74
N THR A 477 -14.60 9.49 10.95
CA THR A 477 -13.99 9.31 12.27
C THR A 477 -12.54 9.77 12.34
N VAL A 478 -11.79 9.70 11.23
CA VAL A 478 -10.34 9.90 11.19
C VAL A 478 -9.86 11.27 11.70
N ASP A 479 -10.72 12.29 11.66
CA ASP A 479 -10.41 13.64 12.14
C ASP A 479 -11.43 14.18 13.15
N ALA A 480 -12.13 13.27 13.83
CA ALA A 480 -13.18 13.67 14.79
C ALA A 480 -12.62 14.34 16.06
N ASP A 481 -11.43 13.98 16.51
CA ASP A 481 -10.81 14.56 17.71
C ASP A 481 -9.26 14.49 17.61
N VAL A 482 -8.69 15.40 16.85
CA VAL A 482 -7.24 15.47 16.60
C VAL A 482 -6.47 15.85 17.88
N ASP A 483 -7.03 16.74 18.70
CA ASP A 483 -6.39 17.17 19.97
C ASP A 483 -6.24 16.00 20.94
N ALA A 484 -7.25 15.13 21.01
CA ALA A 484 -7.15 13.95 21.85
C ALA A 484 -6.11 12.94 21.31
N ALA A 485 -5.91 12.86 20.00
CA ALA A 485 -4.86 12.04 19.42
C ALA A 485 -3.45 12.54 19.83
N TYR A 486 -3.21 13.84 19.72
CA TYR A 486 -1.95 14.43 20.24
C TYR A 486 -1.76 14.16 21.74
N ALA A 487 -2.81 14.32 22.55
CA ALA A 487 -2.74 14.03 23.98
C ALA A 487 -2.42 12.55 24.30
N VAL A 488 -2.81 11.62 23.45
CA VAL A 488 -2.41 10.19 23.57
C VAL A 488 -0.91 10.04 23.31
N LEU A 489 -0.37 10.67 22.26
CA LEU A 489 1.06 10.60 21.95
C LEU A 489 1.91 11.23 23.05
N ASP A 490 1.53 12.42 23.56
CA ASP A 490 2.17 13.06 24.72
C ASP A 490 2.18 12.16 25.96
N ARG A 491 1.09 11.43 26.17
CA ARG A 491 0.98 10.51 27.30
C ARG A 491 1.86 9.26 27.13
N LEU A 492 2.04 8.77 25.91
CA LEU A 492 2.98 7.67 25.61
C LEU A 492 4.41 8.09 25.94
N GLU A 493 4.81 9.29 25.50
CA GLU A 493 6.12 9.87 25.84
C GLU A 493 6.28 10.03 27.35
N ALA A 494 5.28 10.56 28.06
CA ALA A 494 5.31 10.76 29.51
C ALA A 494 5.47 9.46 30.32
N VAL A 495 5.00 8.32 29.80
CA VAL A 495 5.19 7.00 30.43
C VAL A 495 6.45 6.27 29.92
N GLY A 496 7.26 6.93 29.09
CA GLY A 496 8.54 6.42 28.60
C GLY A 496 8.46 5.51 27.38
N VAL A 497 7.38 5.62 26.59
CA VAL A 497 7.26 4.94 25.29
C VAL A 497 7.68 5.90 24.19
N ASP A 498 8.83 5.66 23.59
CA ASP A 498 9.33 6.39 22.42
C ASP A 498 8.76 5.76 21.16
N MET A 499 7.92 6.52 20.43
CA MET A 499 7.24 6.04 19.22
C MET A 499 8.20 5.87 18.03
N GLU A 500 9.31 6.62 17.98
CA GLU A 500 10.33 6.46 16.93
C GLU A 500 11.15 5.18 17.16
N GLU A 501 11.50 4.86 18.42
CA GLU A 501 12.12 3.59 18.78
C GLU A 501 11.20 2.41 18.44
N VAL A 502 9.90 2.52 18.75
CA VAL A 502 8.89 1.53 18.33
C VAL A 502 8.89 1.34 16.83
N ALA A 503 8.86 2.44 16.07
CA ALA A 503 8.80 2.41 14.62
C ALA A 503 10.03 1.73 14.01
N GLN A 504 11.24 2.07 14.46
CA GLN A 504 12.49 1.46 13.99
C GLN A 504 12.51 -0.05 14.23
N GLU A 505 12.05 -0.51 15.41
CA GLU A 505 11.96 -1.94 15.70
C GLU A 505 10.96 -2.64 14.77
N VAL A 506 9.78 -2.04 14.57
CA VAL A 506 8.72 -2.65 13.75
C VAL A 506 9.05 -2.56 12.26
N GLU A 507 9.80 -1.54 11.80
CA GLU A 507 10.33 -1.44 10.44
C GLU A 507 11.33 -2.56 10.16
N ALA A 508 12.35 -2.70 11.02
CA ALA A 508 13.36 -3.74 10.88
C ALA A 508 12.73 -5.16 10.89
N ASP A 509 11.77 -5.40 11.82
CA ASP A 509 10.97 -6.64 11.86
C ASP A 509 10.14 -6.82 10.58
N GLY A 510 9.55 -5.76 10.06
CA GLY A 510 8.74 -5.76 8.84
C GLY A 510 9.56 -6.12 7.60
N VAL A 511 10.70 -5.46 7.39
CA VAL A 511 11.65 -5.77 6.30
C VAL A 511 12.15 -7.20 6.43
N GLY A 512 12.57 -7.61 7.65
CA GLY A 512 13.04 -8.97 7.90
C GLY A 512 12.00 -10.05 7.62
N LYS A 513 10.74 -9.82 8.00
CA LYS A 513 9.63 -10.74 7.71
C LYS A 513 9.34 -10.85 6.22
N PHE A 514 9.36 -9.75 5.49
CA PHE A 514 9.14 -9.79 4.04
C PHE A 514 10.30 -10.47 3.31
N ALA A 515 11.55 -10.22 3.73
CA ALA A 515 12.72 -10.92 3.20
C ALA A 515 12.62 -12.44 3.46
N LYS A 516 12.24 -12.82 4.69
CA LYS A 516 12.01 -14.22 5.05
C LYS A 516 10.90 -14.85 4.22
N SER A 517 9.74 -14.21 4.08
CA SER A 517 8.64 -14.73 3.25
C SER A 517 9.07 -14.90 1.78
N PHE A 518 9.89 -14.00 1.27
CA PHE A 518 10.45 -14.11 -0.08
C PHE A 518 11.40 -15.31 -0.20
N ASP A 519 12.29 -15.51 0.77
CA ASP A 519 13.21 -16.67 0.77
C ASP A 519 12.45 -17.98 0.97
N ASP A 520 11.48 -18.04 1.88
CA ASP A 520 10.63 -19.23 2.11
C ASP A 520 9.84 -19.60 0.82
N LEU A 521 9.36 -18.60 0.08
CA LEU A 521 8.68 -18.78 -1.19
C LEU A 521 9.62 -19.36 -2.25
N LEU A 522 10.83 -18.82 -2.41
CA LEU A 522 11.81 -19.34 -3.36
C LEU A 522 12.22 -20.79 -3.00
N ALA A 523 12.41 -21.08 -1.72
CA ALA A 523 12.70 -22.43 -1.25
C ALA A 523 11.54 -23.42 -1.56
N ALA A 524 10.30 -22.98 -1.39
CA ALA A 524 9.14 -23.80 -1.74
C ALA A 524 9.03 -24.07 -3.25
N LEU A 525 9.29 -23.07 -4.09
CA LEU A 525 9.37 -23.26 -5.54
C LEU A 525 10.50 -24.19 -5.93
N GLN A 526 11.66 -24.15 -5.28
CA GLN A 526 12.76 -25.10 -5.48
C GLN A 526 12.33 -26.54 -5.13
N CYS A 527 11.63 -26.73 -4.00
CA CYS A 527 11.05 -28.03 -3.63
C CYS A 527 10.06 -28.53 -4.70
N LYS A 528 9.16 -27.66 -5.18
CA LYS A 528 8.22 -28.00 -6.26
C LYS A 528 8.97 -28.36 -7.55
N ALA A 529 10.02 -27.63 -7.92
CA ALA A 529 10.86 -27.93 -9.08
C ALA A 529 11.48 -29.34 -8.99
N THR A 530 11.99 -29.71 -7.81
CA THR A 530 12.54 -31.07 -7.57
C THR A 530 11.44 -32.14 -7.72
N MET A 531 10.26 -31.92 -7.12
CA MET A 531 9.14 -32.86 -7.24
C MET A 531 8.66 -33.04 -8.69
N ILE A 532 8.66 -31.95 -9.48
CA ILE A 532 8.32 -31.99 -10.91
C ILE A 532 9.36 -32.80 -11.67
N SER A 533 10.65 -32.65 -11.35
CA SER A 533 11.75 -33.43 -11.94
C SER A 533 11.60 -34.93 -11.67
N ASP A 534 11.36 -35.32 -10.41
CA ASP A 534 11.22 -36.73 -10.01
C ASP A 534 10.02 -37.41 -10.67
N ARG A 535 8.92 -36.69 -10.88
CA ARG A 535 7.73 -37.19 -11.62
C ARG A 535 7.98 -37.32 -13.11
N SER A 536 8.99 -36.65 -13.65
CA SER A 536 9.34 -36.74 -15.08
C SER A 536 10.27 -37.92 -15.37
N ILE A 537 10.86 -38.52 -14.34
CA ILE A 537 11.75 -39.70 -14.45
C ILE A 537 10.96 -41.02 -14.30
N ASN A 538 9.79 -41.00 -13.67
CA ASN A 538 8.91 -42.16 -13.49
C ASN A 538 7.77 -42.15 -14.54
#